data_7a5060a706eade4b85101f3376a0c7bb
#
_entry.id   7a5060a706eade4b85101f3376a0c7bb
#
_cell.length_a   1.000
_cell.length_b   1.000
_cell.length_c   1.000
_cell.angle_alpha   90.00
_cell.angle_beta   90.00
_cell.angle_gamma   90.00
#
_symmetry.space_group_name_H-M   'P 1'
#
loop_
_entity.id
_entity.type
_entity.pdbx_description
1 polymer ?
#
loop_
_entity_poly.entity_id
_entity_poly.type
_entity_poly.pdbx_seq_one_letter_code
_entity_poly.pdbx_strand_id
1 'polypeptide(L)'
;MSPTIKIGIVDDHPLLRDGVTMALKKIADFQVVEQGGSADDAMEIAARFAPDVLLMDVNMPGDSFAAVRAISASSPAVKILMLTVSESIEDAYSALEAGAQGYALKGISGLELVQAIRNVAGGETFITPKLAGRLLSNIRKNAGDKPKVELTHREEQVIREVSKGLTNREVAIKLELCEKTIKHYMTNVMYKLRVRNRTQAVAAVIRHWESDHISSLCGALQRRDWNDNRKSNNEP
;
A
#
# COMPACT_ATOMS: atom_id res chain seq x y z
N MET A 1 25.73 -8.81 -28.26
CA MET A 1 24.48 -8.03 -28.39
C MET A 1 23.72 -8.21 -27.06
N SER A 2 23.36 -7.14 -26.40
CA SER A 2 22.49 -7.24 -25.21
C SER A 2 21.13 -7.84 -25.61
N PRO A 3 20.53 -8.69 -24.79
CA PRO A 3 19.21 -9.23 -25.10
C PRO A 3 18.18 -8.10 -25.21
N THR A 4 17.29 -8.21 -26.19
CA THR A 4 16.20 -7.26 -26.38
C THR A 4 15.16 -7.41 -25.26
N ILE A 5 14.82 -6.33 -24.57
CA ILE A 5 13.79 -6.30 -23.53
C ILE A 5 12.42 -6.08 -24.18
N LYS A 6 11.51 -7.03 -24.04
CA LYS A 6 10.12 -6.95 -24.49
C LYS A 6 9.28 -6.20 -23.46
N ILE A 7 8.53 -5.20 -23.91
CA ILE A 7 7.76 -4.31 -23.03
C ILE A 7 6.29 -4.32 -23.46
N GLY A 8 5.40 -4.61 -22.52
CA GLY A 8 3.97 -4.33 -22.64
C GLY A 8 3.66 -2.97 -21.98
N ILE A 9 2.69 -2.23 -22.51
CA ILE A 9 2.30 -0.92 -21.94
C ILE A 9 0.78 -0.90 -21.77
N VAL A 10 0.32 -0.64 -20.54
CA VAL A 10 -1.11 -0.56 -20.21
C VAL A 10 -1.41 0.74 -19.46
N ASP A 11 -2.21 1.59 -20.10
CA ASP A 11 -2.60 2.92 -19.61
C ASP A 11 -3.90 3.33 -20.29
N ASP A 12 -4.87 3.83 -19.57
CA ASP A 12 -6.17 4.26 -20.14
C ASP A 12 -6.09 5.62 -20.85
N HIS A 13 -4.95 6.31 -20.79
CA HIS A 13 -4.70 7.57 -21.50
C HIS A 13 -3.96 7.32 -22.84
N PRO A 14 -4.66 7.32 -23.99
CA PRO A 14 -4.04 6.96 -25.29
C PRO A 14 -2.83 7.82 -25.64
N LEU A 15 -2.90 9.14 -25.42
CA LEU A 15 -1.82 10.06 -25.76
C LEU A 15 -0.55 9.78 -24.95
N LEU A 16 -0.70 9.45 -23.67
CA LEU A 16 0.45 9.08 -22.83
C LEU A 16 1.04 7.74 -23.27
N ARG A 17 0.21 6.76 -23.50
CA ARG A 17 0.60 5.43 -23.98
C ARG A 17 1.36 5.51 -25.29
N ASP A 18 0.87 6.29 -26.26
CA ASP A 18 1.56 6.53 -27.52
C ASP A 18 2.89 7.27 -27.32
N GLY A 19 2.90 8.29 -26.47
CA GLY A 19 4.13 9.04 -26.16
C GLY A 19 5.21 8.17 -25.54
N VAL A 20 4.87 7.33 -24.56
CA VAL A 20 5.79 6.36 -23.93
C VAL A 20 6.26 5.37 -24.99
N THR A 21 5.36 4.81 -25.80
CA THR A 21 5.70 3.89 -26.88
C THR A 21 6.70 4.50 -27.87
N MET A 22 6.47 5.73 -28.29
CA MET A 22 7.40 6.44 -29.22
C MET A 22 8.76 6.70 -28.59
N ALA A 23 8.79 7.01 -27.30
CA ALA A 23 10.05 7.22 -26.58
C ALA A 23 10.84 5.91 -26.46
N LEU A 24 10.20 4.82 -26.09
CA LEU A 24 10.84 3.50 -25.92
C LEU A 24 11.29 2.88 -27.23
N LYS A 25 10.56 3.07 -28.33
CA LYS A 25 10.96 2.60 -29.69
C LYS A 25 12.29 3.19 -30.20
N LYS A 26 12.75 4.30 -29.61
CA LYS A 26 14.06 4.90 -29.95
C LYS A 26 15.24 4.21 -29.28
N ILE A 27 14.98 3.34 -28.33
CA ILE A 27 15.99 2.63 -27.55
C ILE A 27 16.28 1.30 -28.22
N ALA A 28 17.50 1.06 -28.66
CA ALA A 28 17.85 -0.05 -29.54
C ALA A 28 17.63 -1.45 -28.94
N ASP A 29 17.72 -1.56 -27.63
CA ASP A 29 17.54 -2.81 -26.87
C ASP A 29 16.10 -2.99 -26.31
N PHE A 30 15.12 -2.15 -26.76
CA PHE A 30 13.73 -2.24 -26.34
C PHE A 30 12.80 -2.61 -27.50
N GLN A 31 11.82 -3.46 -27.20
CA GLN A 31 10.75 -3.84 -28.12
C GLN A 31 9.40 -3.71 -27.41
N VAL A 32 8.58 -2.74 -27.80
CA VAL A 32 7.18 -2.70 -27.36
C VAL A 32 6.39 -3.77 -28.13
N VAL A 33 5.87 -4.75 -27.40
CA VAL A 33 5.20 -5.92 -27.98
C VAL A 33 3.69 -5.74 -28.09
N GLU A 34 3.06 -5.05 -27.14
CA GLU A 34 1.62 -4.80 -27.15
C GLU A 34 1.24 -3.62 -26.25
N GLN A 35 0.03 -3.09 -26.46
CA GLN A 35 -0.54 -1.98 -25.68
C GLN A 35 -1.97 -2.31 -25.26
N GLY A 36 -2.38 -1.82 -24.09
CA GLY A 36 -3.72 -1.97 -23.53
C GLY A 36 -4.19 -0.74 -22.76
N GLY A 37 -5.45 -0.71 -22.35
CA GLY A 37 -6.05 0.41 -21.61
C GLY A 37 -6.80 -0.01 -20.35
N SER A 38 -6.74 -1.29 -19.93
CA SER A 38 -7.48 -1.81 -18.78
C SER A 38 -6.70 -2.90 -18.04
N ALA A 39 -7.17 -3.23 -16.83
CA ALA A 39 -6.64 -4.35 -16.05
C ALA A 39 -6.79 -5.70 -16.78
N ASP A 40 -7.87 -5.88 -17.53
CA ASP A 40 -8.10 -7.09 -18.33
C ASP A 40 -7.09 -7.18 -19.49
N ASP A 41 -6.82 -6.07 -20.18
CA ASP A 41 -5.78 -6.03 -21.21
C ASP A 41 -4.40 -6.36 -20.63
N ALA A 42 -4.09 -5.89 -19.41
CA ALA A 42 -2.82 -6.22 -18.76
C ALA A 42 -2.65 -7.73 -18.55
N MET A 43 -3.71 -8.41 -18.10
CA MET A 43 -3.71 -9.87 -17.93
C MET A 43 -3.58 -10.61 -19.27
N GLU A 44 -4.29 -10.14 -20.31
CA GLU A 44 -4.18 -10.72 -21.65
C GLU A 44 -2.78 -10.54 -22.25
N ILE A 45 -2.21 -9.34 -22.14
CA ILE A 45 -0.85 -9.05 -22.62
C ILE A 45 0.18 -9.93 -21.92
N ALA A 46 0.10 -10.07 -20.60
CA ALA A 46 0.99 -10.91 -19.84
C ALA A 46 0.91 -12.39 -20.28
N ALA A 47 -0.31 -12.91 -20.51
CA ALA A 47 -0.53 -14.30 -20.89
C ALA A 47 -0.10 -14.59 -22.35
N ARG A 48 -0.38 -13.68 -23.29
CA ARG A 48 -0.17 -13.94 -24.74
C ARG A 48 1.22 -13.55 -25.23
N PHE A 49 1.75 -12.45 -24.76
CA PHE A 49 3.00 -11.87 -25.27
C PHE A 49 4.18 -12.11 -24.33
N ALA A 50 3.92 -12.46 -23.07
CA ALA A 50 4.94 -12.72 -22.04
C ALA A 50 6.08 -11.68 -22.09
N PRO A 51 5.77 -10.36 -21.93
CA PRO A 51 6.80 -9.33 -21.94
C PRO A 51 7.77 -9.52 -20.76
N ASP A 52 9.01 -9.08 -20.93
CA ASP A 52 9.97 -9.06 -19.81
C ASP A 52 9.55 -8.02 -18.75
N VAL A 53 8.99 -6.88 -19.20
CA VAL A 53 8.46 -5.83 -18.34
C VAL A 53 7.08 -5.39 -18.82
N LEU A 54 6.12 -5.33 -17.92
CA LEU A 54 4.81 -4.74 -18.14
C LEU A 54 4.72 -3.40 -17.41
N LEU A 55 4.67 -2.31 -18.19
CA LEU A 55 4.35 -0.98 -17.65
C LEU A 55 2.85 -0.88 -17.45
N MET A 56 2.40 -0.49 -16.26
CA MET A 56 0.99 -0.54 -15.91
C MET A 56 0.57 0.68 -15.07
N ASP A 57 -0.46 1.39 -15.49
CA ASP A 57 -1.03 2.45 -14.65
C ASP A 57 -1.84 1.87 -13.48
N VAL A 58 -1.90 2.62 -12.39
CA VAL A 58 -2.74 2.31 -11.22
C VAL A 58 -4.21 2.64 -11.50
N ASN A 59 -4.45 3.82 -12.11
CA ASN A 59 -5.77 4.39 -12.28
C ASN A 59 -6.35 4.12 -13.67
N MET A 60 -6.67 2.86 -13.96
CA MET A 60 -7.28 2.45 -15.22
C MET A 60 -8.52 1.59 -14.97
N PRO A 61 -9.39 1.37 -15.96
CA PRO A 61 -10.55 0.49 -15.81
C PRO A 61 -10.19 -0.90 -15.30
N GLY A 62 -10.99 -1.40 -14.34
CA GLY A 62 -10.75 -2.66 -13.63
C GLY A 62 -9.98 -2.50 -12.31
N ASP A 63 -9.63 -3.61 -11.67
CA ASP A 63 -8.83 -3.63 -10.44
C ASP A 63 -7.36 -3.90 -10.79
N SER A 64 -6.57 -2.82 -10.87
CA SER A 64 -5.14 -2.87 -11.22
C SER A 64 -4.34 -3.74 -10.25
N PHE A 65 -4.61 -3.66 -8.95
CA PHE A 65 -3.89 -4.46 -7.95
C PHE A 65 -4.28 -5.95 -7.99
N ALA A 66 -5.55 -6.26 -8.31
CA ALA A 66 -5.95 -7.64 -8.54
C ALA A 66 -5.28 -8.21 -9.80
N ALA A 67 -5.16 -7.42 -10.88
CA ALA A 67 -4.44 -7.82 -12.07
C ALA A 67 -2.95 -8.06 -11.80
N VAL A 68 -2.29 -7.18 -11.02
CA VAL A 68 -0.89 -7.38 -10.58
C VAL A 68 -0.74 -8.72 -9.86
N ARG A 69 -1.63 -9.02 -8.89
CA ARG A 69 -1.60 -10.31 -8.17
C ARG A 69 -1.80 -11.51 -9.09
N ALA A 70 -2.76 -11.41 -10.00
CA ALA A 70 -3.06 -12.48 -10.96
C ALA A 70 -1.87 -12.75 -11.90
N ILE A 71 -1.27 -11.70 -12.47
CA ILE A 71 -0.11 -11.79 -13.37
C ILE A 71 1.09 -12.36 -12.59
N SER A 72 1.38 -11.86 -11.38
CA SER A 72 2.50 -12.35 -10.56
C SER A 72 2.37 -13.84 -10.22
N ALA A 73 1.14 -14.33 -10.04
CA ALA A 73 0.86 -15.74 -9.76
C ALA A 73 0.92 -16.63 -11.03
N SER A 74 0.35 -16.17 -12.16
CA SER A 74 0.20 -16.96 -13.39
C SER A 74 1.38 -16.84 -14.35
N SER A 75 2.08 -15.72 -14.32
CA SER A 75 3.17 -15.36 -15.24
C SER A 75 4.36 -14.75 -14.48
N PRO A 76 5.02 -15.48 -13.58
CA PRO A 76 6.05 -14.94 -12.66
C PRO A 76 7.32 -14.42 -13.38
N ALA A 77 7.49 -14.76 -14.64
CA ALA A 77 8.57 -14.23 -15.48
C ALA A 77 8.31 -12.77 -15.88
N VAL A 78 7.05 -12.34 -16.00
CA VAL A 78 6.66 -10.98 -16.35
C VAL A 78 6.90 -10.07 -15.13
N LYS A 79 7.76 -9.08 -15.29
CA LYS A 79 8.02 -8.08 -14.23
C LYS A 79 7.11 -6.88 -14.41
N ILE A 80 6.50 -6.42 -13.33
CA ILE A 80 5.53 -5.32 -13.38
C ILE A 80 6.16 -4.05 -12.82
N LEU A 81 6.17 -2.98 -13.63
CA LEU A 81 6.55 -1.63 -13.22
C LEU A 81 5.30 -0.75 -13.29
N MET A 82 4.79 -0.36 -12.12
CA MET A 82 3.69 0.61 -12.06
C MET A 82 4.19 1.98 -12.52
N LEU A 83 3.46 2.62 -13.41
CA LEU A 83 3.75 3.98 -13.90
C LEU A 83 2.51 4.84 -13.72
N THR A 84 2.47 5.71 -12.72
CA THR A 84 1.26 6.38 -12.28
C THR A 84 1.48 7.83 -11.85
N VAL A 85 0.41 8.63 -11.81
CA VAL A 85 0.42 9.97 -11.21
C VAL A 85 0.25 9.93 -9.68
N SER A 86 -0.18 8.81 -9.11
CA SER A 86 -0.41 8.69 -7.66
C SER A 86 0.89 8.73 -6.88
N GLU A 87 1.02 9.74 -6.00
CA GLU A 87 2.09 9.83 -4.99
C GLU A 87 1.69 9.15 -3.66
N SER A 88 0.59 8.38 -3.64
CA SER A 88 0.10 7.67 -2.46
C SER A 88 1.12 6.60 -2.03
N ILE A 89 1.47 6.62 -0.75
CA ILE A 89 2.31 5.59 -0.15
C ILE A 89 1.52 4.27 -0.07
N GLU A 90 0.23 4.36 0.17
CA GLU A 90 -0.71 3.24 0.26
C GLU A 90 -0.79 2.49 -1.07
N ASP A 91 -0.90 3.23 -2.20
CA ASP A 91 -0.93 2.62 -3.54
C ASP A 91 0.40 1.94 -3.85
N ALA A 92 1.52 2.60 -3.54
CA ALA A 92 2.84 2.03 -3.75
C ALA A 92 3.04 0.74 -2.92
N TYR A 93 2.62 0.76 -1.65
CA TYR A 93 2.68 -0.40 -0.78
C TYR A 93 1.79 -1.53 -1.31
N SER A 94 0.55 -1.23 -1.68
CA SER A 94 -0.40 -2.20 -2.24
C SER A 94 0.09 -2.83 -3.54
N ALA A 95 0.74 -2.04 -4.41
CA ALA A 95 1.34 -2.54 -5.65
C ALA A 95 2.49 -3.52 -5.39
N LEU A 96 3.41 -3.16 -4.47
CA LEU A 96 4.53 -4.02 -4.09
C LEU A 96 4.06 -5.31 -3.40
N GLU A 97 3.09 -5.23 -2.49
CA GLU A 97 2.47 -6.40 -1.87
C GLU A 97 1.73 -7.29 -2.89
N ALA A 98 1.14 -6.69 -3.91
CA ALA A 98 0.50 -7.43 -5.00
C ALA A 98 1.50 -8.17 -5.90
N GLY A 99 2.79 -7.82 -5.81
CA GLY A 99 3.87 -8.48 -6.55
C GLY A 99 4.50 -7.61 -7.65
N ALA A 100 4.23 -6.29 -7.69
CA ALA A 100 4.96 -5.38 -8.59
C ALA A 100 6.44 -5.27 -8.17
N GLN A 101 7.35 -5.25 -9.14
CA GLN A 101 8.78 -5.07 -8.90
C GLN A 101 9.22 -3.60 -8.94
N GLY A 102 8.35 -2.70 -9.42
CA GLY A 102 8.66 -1.29 -9.43
C GLY A 102 7.45 -0.38 -9.35
N TYR A 103 7.70 0.85 -8.88
CA TYR A 103 6.70 1.91 -8.81
C TYR A 103 7.35 3.24 -9.19
N ALA A 104 6.91 3.80 -10.31
CA ALA A 104 7.42 5.04 -10.88
C ALA A 104 6.31 6.08 -11.04
N LEU A 105 6.64 7.35 -10.82
CA LEU A 105 5.72 8.45 -11.07
C LEU A 105 5.78 8.87 -12.55
N LYS A 106 4.65 9.17 -13.17
CA LYS A 106 4.54 9.67 -14.57
C LYS A 106 5.30 10.99 -14.82
N GLY A 107 5.84 11.63 -13.77
CA GLY A 107 6.68 12.82 -13.86
C GLY A 107 8.18 12.55 -13.97
N ILE A 108 8.64 11.29 -14.04
CA ILE A 108 10.06 10.98 -14.26
C ILE A 108 10.49 11.29 -15.70
N SER A 109 11.78 11.54 -15.88
CA SER A 109 12.34 11.76 -17.23
C SER A 109 12.35 10.46 -18.05
N GLY A 110 12.41 10.59 -19.38
CA GLY A 110 12.55 9.43 -20.25
C GLY A 110 13.79 8.58 -19.98
N LEU A 111 14.91 9.20 -19.56
CA LEU A 111 16.13 8.48 -19.16
C LEU A 111 15.92 7.68 -17.87
N GLU A 112 15.25 8.25 -16.89
CA GLU A 112 14.91 7.55 -15.66
C GLU A 112 13.95 6.38 -15.91
N LEU A 113 12.96 6.53 -16.81
CA LEU A 113 12.07 5.45 -17.22
C LEU A 113 12.85 4.31 -17.89
N VAL A 114 13.76 4.62 -18.79
CA VAL A 114 14.63 3.61 -19.43
C VAL A 114 15.45 2.85 -18.38
N GLN A 115 16.02 3.57 -17.41
CA GLN A 115 16.78 2.93 -16.33
C GLN A 115 15.88 2.06 -15.42
N ALA A 116 14.69 2.55 -15.09
CA ALA A 116 13.70 1.81 -14.31
C ALA A 116 13.33 0.48 -15.00
N ILE A 117 13.07 0.52 -16.31
CA ILE A 117 12.76 -0.68 -17.10
C ILE A 117 13.92 -1.68 -17.06
N ARG A 118 15.16 -1.22 -17.25
CA ARG A 118 16.34 -2.10 -17.22
C ARG A 118 16.56 -2.73 -15.86
N ASN A 119 16.43 -1.95 -14.78
CA ASN A 119 16.55 -2.46 -13.41
C ASN A 119 15.50 -3.54 -13.12
N VAL A 120 14.23 -3.27 -13.46
CA VAL A 120 13.13 -4.22 -13.27
C VAL A 120 13.30 -5.47 -14.13
N ALA A 121 13.72 -5.33 -15.41
CA ALA A 121 14.03 -6.46 -16.28
C ALA A 121 15.16 -7.32 -15.72
N GLY A 122 16.17 -6.69 -15.08
CA GLY A 122 17.26 -7.38 -14.38
C GLY A 122 16.87 -8.01 -13.05
N GLY A 123 15.62 -7.87 -12.62
CA GLY A 123 15.12 -8.41 -11.34
C GLY A 123 15.36 -7.49 -10.13
N GLU A 124 15.82 -6.26 -10.36
CA GLU A 124 15.99 -5.27 -9.30
C GLU A 124 14.67 -4.53 -9.03
N THR A 125 14.47 -4.08 -7.80
CA THR A 125 13.32 -3.24 -7.46
C THR A 125 13.61 -1.77 -7.81
N PHE A 126 12.64 -1.12 -8.45
CA PHE A 126 12.73 0.31 -8.74
C PHE A 126 11.60 1.09 -8.05
N ILE A 127 11.96 2.09 -7.29
CA ILE A 127 11.02 3.06 -6.71
C ILE A 127 11.57 4.46 -6.96
N THR A 128 10.74 5.36 -7.48
CA THR A 128 11.15 6.77 -7.67
C THR A 128 11.73 7.34 -6.37
N PRO A 129 12.92 7.98 -6.38
CA PRO A 129 13.63 8.43 -5.16
C PRO A 129 12.77 9.26 -4.20
N LYS A 130 11.93 10.14 -4.73
CA LYS A 130 10.98 10.95 -3.94
C LYS A 130 10.02 10.07 -3.12
N LEU A 131 9.53 9.00 -3.72
CA LEU A 131 8.61 8.08 -3.06
C LEU A 131 9.35 7.12 -2.11
N ALA A 132 10.54 6.66 -2.48
CA ALA A 132 11.39 5.83 -1.64
C ALA A 132 11.71 6.50 -0.30
N GLY A 133 12.07 7.80 -0.32
CA GLY A 133 12.29 8.59 0.90
C GLY A 133 11.05 8.65 1.81
N ARG A 134 9.86 8.80 1.22
CA ARG A 134 8.58 8.81 1.96
C ARG A 134 8.23 7.42 2.51
N LEU A 135 8.44 6.35 1.75
CA LEU A 135 8.26 4.97 2.21
C LEU A 135 9.17 4.65 3.39
N LEU A 136 10.47 4.98 3.30
CA LEU A 136 11.43 4.77 4.38
C LEU A 136 11.10 5.59 5.63
N SER A 137 10.65 6.83 5.47
CA SER A 137 10.22 7.65 6.62
C SER A 137 8.97 7.09 7.29
N ASN A 138 8.06 6.49 6.52
CA ASN A 138 6.86 5.83 7.03
C ASN A 138 7.20 4.50 7.73
N ILE A 139 8.13 3.71 7.18
CA ILE A 139 8.64 2.49 7.82
C ILE A 139 9.35 2.84 9.14
N ARG A 140 10.17 3.90 9.17
CA ARG A 140 10.84 4.36 10.42
C ARG A 140 9.84 4.85 11.46
N LYS A 141 8.79 5.54 11.08
CA LYS A 141 7.70 5.93 11.99
C LYS A 141 6.95 4.70 12.51
N ASN A 142 6.81 3.66 11.69
CA ASN A 142 6.13 2.41 12.06
C ASN A 142 7.04 1.40 12.76
N ALA A 143 8.38 1.51 12.66
CA ALA A 143 9.33 0.63 13.34
C ALA A 143 9.62 1.05 14.81
N GLY A 144 9.31 2.31 15.16
CA GLY A 144 9.45 2.83 16.51
C GLY A 144 8.15 2.88 17.33
N ASP A 145 7.02 2.86 16.63
CA ASP A 145 5.67 2.75 17.21
C ASP A 145 4.88 1.75 16.38
N LYS A 146 4.27 0.74 17.00
CA LYS A 146 3.14 0.03 16.39
C LYS A 146 2.19 1.09 15.87
N PRO A 147 1.63 1.00 14.64
CA PRO A 147 0.79 2.05 14.12
C PRO A 147 -0.30 2.34 15.14
N LYS A 148 -0.17 3.45 15.84
CA LYS A 148 -1.25 3.97 16.64
C LYS A 148 -2.30 4.37 15.62
N VAL A 149 -3.28 3.51 15.40
CA VAL A 149 -4.42 3.87 14.59
C VAL A 149 -5.11 5.01 15.33
N GLU A 150 -4.84 6.23 14.91
CA GLU A 150 -5.46 7.41 15.51
C GLU A 150 -6.91 7.49 15.05
N LEU A 151 -7.75 6.77 15.79
CA LEU A 151 -9.18 6.98 15.71
C LEU A 151 -9.49 8.33 16.33
N THR A 152 -10.35 9.10 15.68
CA THR A 152 -10.89 10.30 16.31
C THR A 152 -11.67 9.91 17.57
N HIS A 153 -11.84 10.81 18.51
CA HIS A 153 -12.60 10.55 19.74
C HIS A 153 -14.00 9.98 19.46
N ARG A 154 -14.66 10.42 18.38
CA ARG A 154 -15.98 9.91 17.97
C ARG A 154 -15.91 8.52 17.37
N GLU A 155 -14.92 8.23 16.56
CA GLU A 155 -14.68 6.88 16.00
C GLU A 155 -14.35 5.88 17.13
N GLU A 156 -13.56 6.31 18.12
CA GLU A 156 -13.23 5.48 19.27
C GLU A 156 -14.48 5.20 20.14
N GLN A 157 -15.32 6.19 20.40
CA GLN A 157 -16.58 6.00 21.10
C GLN A 157 -17.47 4.98 20.37
N VAL A 158 -17.61 5.12 19.06
CA VAL A 158 -18.45 4.22 18.25
C VAL A 158 -17.90 2.79 18.29
N ILE A 159 -16.62 2.57 17.99
CA ILE A 159 -16.06 1.21 17.96
C ILE A 159 -16.03 0.55 19.33
N ARG A 160 -15.89 1.32 20.41
CA ARG A 160 -15.95 0.84 21.79
C ARG A 160 -17.35 0.29 22.13
N GLU A 161 -18.40 0.95 21.71
CA GLU A 161 -19.77 0.43 21.92
C GLU A 161 -20.08 -0.74 20.99
N VAL A 162 -19.59 -0.70 19.77
CA VAL A 162 -19.68 -1.81 18.81
C VAL A 162 -18.95 -3.06 19.32
N SER A 163 -17.82 -2.94 20.00
CA SER A 163 -17.06 -4.06 20.55
C SER A 163 -17.77 -4.76 21.73
N LYS A 164 -18.74 -4.08 22.35
CA LYS A 164 -19.64 -4.66 23.37
C LYS A 164 -20.81 -5.45 22.76
N GLY A 165 -20.86 -5.58 21.42
CA GLY A 165 -21.90 -6.33 20.71
C GLY A 165 -23.11 -5.50 20.28
N LEU A 166 -23.15 -4.18 20.57
CA LEU A 166 -24.30 -3.33 20.24
C LEU A 166 -24.43 -3.15 18.72
N THR A 167 -25.67 -3.17 18.21
CA THR A 167 -25.99 -2.83 16.81
C THR A 167 -25.81 -1.34 16.54
N ASN A 168 -25.73 -0.93 15.25
CA ASN A 168 -25.62 0.48 14.90
C ASN A 168 -26.78 1.33 15.44
N ARG A 169 -28.00 0.75 15.53
CA ARG A 169 -29.17 1.41 16.08
C ARG A 169 -29.04 1.64 17.60
N GLU A 170 -28.56 0.66 18.33
CA GLU A 170 -28.35 0.75 19.79
C GLU A 170 -27.21 1.73 20.12
N VAL A 171 -26.12 1.70 19.33
CA VAL A 171 -25.03 2.69 19.45
C VAL A 171 -25.53 4.11 19.13
N ALA A 172 -26.40 4.26 18.13
CA ALA A 172 -26.99 5.55 17.77
C ALA A 172 -27.82 6.13 18.92
N ILE A 173 -28.67 5.32 19.54
CA ILE A 173 -29.45 5.71 20.72
C ILE A 173 -28.53 6.13 21.88
N LYS A 174 -27.51 5.32 22.16
CA LYS A 174 -26.60 5.52 23.29
C LYS A 174 -25.73 6.76 23.16
N LEU A 175 -25.32 7.08 21.93
CA LEU A 175 -24.45 8.24 21.63
C LEU A 175 -25.24 9.48 21.20
N GLU A 176 -26.57 9.42 21.22
CA GLU A 176 -27.47 10.51 20.79
C GLU A 176 -27.20 10.95 19.33
N LEU A 177 -26.98 9.98 18.44
CA LEU A 177 -26.69 10.17 17.03
C LEU A 177 -27.72 9.43 16.15
N CYS A 178 -27.75 9.73 14.86
CA CYS A 178 -28.55 8.93 13.93
C CYS A 178 -27.78 7.69 13.44
N GLU A 179 -28.50 6.62 13.11
CA GLU A 179 -27.93 5.36 12.64
C GLU A 179 -27.05 5.53 11.39
N LYS A 180 -27.41 6.47 10.49
CA LYS A 180 -26.62 6.79 9.29
C LYS A 180 -25.23 7.34 9.67
N THR A 181 -25.17 8.15 10.73
CA THR A 181 -23.91 8.70 11.25
C THR A 181 -23.03 7.59 11.84
N ILE A 182 -23.62 6.64 12.57
CA ILE A 182 -22.87 5.47 13.09
C ILE A 182 -22.32 4.62 11.95
N LYS A 183 -23.10 4.36 10.90
CA LYS A 183 -22.63 3.65 9.69
C LYS A 183 -21.44 4.37 9.04
N HIS A 184 -21.49 5.69 8.97
CA HIS A 184 -20.37 6.50 8.44
C HIS A 184 -19.11 6.38 9.30
N TYR A 185 -19.23 6.52 10.63
CA TYR A 185 -18.08 6.32 11.52
C TYR A 185 -17.50 4.90 11.43
N MET A 186 -18.37 3.87 11.37
CA MET A 186 -17.89 2.49 11.20
C MET A 186 -17.15 2.26 9.88
N THR A 187 -17.60 2.89 8.79
CA THR A 187 -16.88 2.86 7.51
C THR A 187 -15.49 3.49 7.64
N ASN A 188 -15.39 4.64 8.27
CA ASN A 188 -14.11 5.33 8.50
C ASN A 188 -13.18 4.50 9.42
N VAL A 189 -13.73 3.89 10.48
CA VAL A 189 -12.97 3.00 11.36
C VAL A 189 -12.43 1.80 10.59
N MET A 190 -13.27 1.12 9.80
CA MET A 190 -12.83 -0.02 8.98
C MET A 190 -11.75 0.38 7.98
N TYR A 191 -11.89 1.54 7.35
CA TYR A 191 -10.89 2.10 6.44
C TYR A 191 -9.55 2.34 7.16
N LYS A 192 -9.57 3.05 8.30
CA LYS A 192 -8.38 3.36 9.10
C LYS A 192 -7.69 2.10 9.63
N LEU A 193 -8.48 1.10 10.04
CA LEU A 193 -7.98 -0.20 10.53
C LEU A 193 -7.57 -1.14 9.38
N ARG A 194 -7.83 -0.78 8.11
CA ARG A 194 -7.59 -1.59 6.91
C ARG A 194 -8.26 -2.97 6.98
N VAL A 195 -9.51 -3.01 7.42
CA VAL A 195 -10.29 -4.24 7.56
C VAL A 195 -11.56 -4.20 6.70
N ARG A 196 -12.03 -5.39 6.28
CA ARG A 196 -13.12 -5.52 5.31
C ARG A 196 -14.51 -5.62 5.93
N ASN A 197 -14.62 -5.90 7.21
CA ASN A 197 -15.90 -6.08 7.89
C ASN A 197 -15.83 -5.68 9.36
N ARG A 198 -17.04 -5.54 9.96
CA ARG A 198 -17.25 -5.16 11.36
C ARG A 198 -16.52 -6.08 12.34
N THR A 199 -16.59 -7.39 12.12
CA THR A 199 -15.98 -8.38 13.02
C THR A 199 -14.45 -8.22 13.04
N GLN A 200 -13.83 -8.00 11.88
CA GLN A 200 -12.41 -7.72 11.79
C GLN A 200 -12.04 -6.39 12.46
N ALA A 201 -12.89 -5.35 12.34
CA ALA A 201 -12.67 -4.08 13.02
C ALA A 201 -12.65 -4.24 14.54
N VAL A 202 -13.63 -4.96 15.10
CA VAL A 202 -13.70 -5.25 16.54
C VAL A 202 -12.47 -6.05 16.99
N ALA A 203 -12.09 -7.10 16.28
CA ALA A 203 -10.93 -7.93 16.62
C ALA A 203 -9.61 -7.14 16.57
N ALA A 204 -9.46 -6.22 15.59
CA ALA A 204 -8.29 -5.37 15.47
C ALA A 204 -8.16 -4.38 16.64
N VAL A 205 -9.26 -3.75 17.03
CA VAL A 205 -9.29 -2.79 18.15
C VAL A 205 -9.06 -3.45 19.50
N ILE A 206 -9.63 -4.63 19.74
CA ILE A 206 -9.40 -5.38 21.00
C ILE A 206 -7.91 -5.70 21.13
N ARG A 207 -7.25 -6.23 20.09
CA ARG A 207 -5.81 -6.50 20.11
C ARG A 207 -4.98 -5.24 20.35
N HIS A 208 -5.42 -4.10 19.86
CA HIS A 208 -4.74 -2.82 20.07
C HIS A 208 -4.84 -2.38 21.54
N TRP A 209 -6.02 -2.43 22.14
CA TRP A 209 -6.21 -2.09 23.56
C TRP A 209 -5.48 -3.03 24.52
N GLU A 210 -5.45 -4.33 24.23
CA GLU A 210 -4.67 -5.30 25.03
C GLU A 210 -3.17 -4.98 25.00
N SER A 211 -2.63 -4.61 23.83
CA SER A 211 -1.22 -4.27 23.69
C SER A 211 -0.85 -2.96 24.39
N ASP A 212 -1.74 -1.97 24.41
CA ASP A 212 -1.54 -0.71 25.13
C ASP A 212 -1.60 -0.91 26.66
N HIS A 213 -2.45 -1.82 27.11
CA HIS A 213 -2.54 -2.18 28.54
C HIS A 213 -1.27 -2.89 29.03
N ILE A 214 -0.72 -3.81 28.25
CA ILE A 214 0.54 -4.49 28.56
C ILE A 214 1.73 -3.52 28.53
N SER A 215 1.78 -2.60 27.57
CA SER A 215 2.82 -1.58 27.47
C SER A 215 2.79 -0.59 28.64
N SER A 216 1.59 -0.23 29.13
CA SER A 216 1.44 0.66 30.30
C SER A 216 1.84 -0.03 31.60
N LEU A 217 1.59 -1.33 31.74
CA LEU A 217 2.03 -2.15 32.88
C LEU A 217 3.55 -2.35 32.91
N CYS A 218 4.18 -2.64 31.76
CA CYS A 218 5.63 -2.72 31.67
C CYS A 218 6.34 -1.40 32.00
N GLY A 219 5.81 -0.27 31.50
CA GLY A 219 6.34 1.05 31.83
C GLY A 219 6.15 1.47 33.30
N ALA A 220 5.16 0.94 33.99
CA ALA A 220 4.94 1.14 35.41
C ALA A 220 5.89 0.29 36.29
N LEU A 221 6.20 -0.93 35.86
CA LEU A 221 7.16 -1.82 36.53
C LEU A 221 8.60 -1.29 36.41
N GLN A 222 9.04 -0.84 35.23
CA GLN A 222 10.36 -0.24 35.04
C GLN A 222 10.59 1.05 35.86
N ARG A 223 9.52 1.83 36.12
CA ARG A 223 9.60 3.02 36.99
C ARG A 223 9.68 2.68 38.48
N ARG A 224 9.17 1.53 38.91
CA ARG A 224 9.32 1.06 40.30
C ARG A 224 10.74 0.59 40.58
N ASP A 225 11.32 -0.22 39.71
CA ASP A 225 12.70 -0.73 39.87
C ASP A 225 13.74 0.39 39.84
N TRP A 226 13.49 1.48 39.10
CA TRP A 226 14.40 2.64 39.05
C TRP A 226 14.33 3.51 40.31
N ASN A 227 13.16 3.60 40.97
CA ASN A 227 13.00 4.33 42.23
C ASN A 227 13.51 3.56 43.47
N ASP A 228 13.42 2.22 43.46
CA ASP A 228 13.95 1.39 44.53
C ASP A 228 15.47 1.35 44.51
N ASN A 229 16.09 1.34 43.34
CA ASN A 229 17.55 1.37 43.17
C ASN A 229 18.21 2.71 43.56
N ARG A 230 17.41 3.80 43.59
CA ARG A 230 17.89 5.10 44.11
C ARG A 230 17.82 5.23 45.63
N LYS A 231 16.96 4.49 46.31
CA LYS A 231 16.86 4.50 47.76
C LYS A 231 17.93 3.65 48.46
N SER A 232 18.43 2.62 47.78
CA SER A 232 19.50 1.73 48.32
C SER A 232 20.92 2.27 48.16
N ASN A 233 21.14 3.35 47.40
CA ASN A 233 22.45 3.96 47.16
C ASN A 233 22.68 5.27 47.93
N ASN A 234 21.83 5.63 48.89
CA ASN A 234 21.89 6.92 49.62
C ASN A 234 21.78 6.70 51.14
N GLU A 235 22.36 5.63 51.69
CA GLU A 235 22.63 5.56 53.13
C GLU A 235 24.14 5.66 53.36
N PRO A 236 24.57 6.51 54.37
CA PRO A 236 25.95 6.90 54.59
C PRO A 236 26.83 5.80 55.15
#